data_b310c79d9be8e7369886f62566da04a7
#
_entry.id   b310c79d9be8e7369886f62566da04a7
#
_cell.length_a   1.000
_cell.length_b   1.000
_cell.length_c   1.000
_cell.angle_alpha   90.00
_cell.angle_beta   90.00
_cell.angle_gamma   90.00
#
_symmetry.space_group_name_H-M   'P 1'
#
loop_
_entity.id
_entity.type
_entity.pdbx_description
1 polymer ?
#
loop_
_entity_poly.entity_id
_entity_poly.type
_entity_poly.pdbx_seq_one_letter_code
_entity_poly.pdbx_strand_id
1 'polypeptide(L)'
;ASRELEQYLHDEGFLRDHESCVMAMPLAGFNPDQALNQIPLKDIQRYAQASVTVRGQEEGNAEALASVIDSIVPPHSLFVHEDASGPVSTVMCVRDGDLAGILDLGTRADARRQGHGASALATALKWARNQGALTAWLQVELDSDPALALYRDFGFEEVYRYVYRIRASAK
;
A
#
# COMPACT_ATOMS: atom_id res chain seq x y z
N ALA A 1 -19.03 7.91 10.66
CA ALA A 1 -19.98 7.12 11.49
C ALA A 1 -20.92 8.07 12.22
N SER A 2 -22.18 7.66 12.49
CA SER A 2 -23.08 8.46 13.29
C SER A 2 -22.60 8.51 14.76
N ARG A 3 -22.91 9.58 15.49
CA ARG A 3 -22.61 9.68 16.93
C ARG A 3 -23.18 8.50 17.73
N GLU A 4 -24.34 8.01 17.33
CA GLU A 4 -25.01 6.85 17.96
C GLU A 4 -24.21 5.55 17.80
N LEU A 5 -23.67 5.30 16.60
CA LEU A 5 -22.82 4.13 16.35
C LEU A 5 -21.51 4.21 17.16
N GLU A 6 -20.89 5.38 17.23
CA GLU A 6 -19.68 5.60 18.02
C GLU A 6 -19.93 5.33 19.51
N GLN A 7 -21.06 5.83 20.04
CA GLN A 7 -21.45 5.60 21.43
C GLN A 7 -21.75 4.13 21.68
N TYR A 8 -22.52 3.48 20.81
CA TYR A 8 -22.83 2.06 20.91
C TYR A 8 -21.58 1.19 20.95
N LEU A 9 -20.63 1.43 20.03
CA LEU A 9 -19.37 0.68 20.00
C LEU A 9 -18.53 0.89 21.27
N HIS A 10 -18.52 2.11 21.81
CA HIS A 10 -17.86 2.40 23.07
C HIS A 10 -18.48 1.64 24.24
N ASP A 11 -19.81 1.67 24.34
CA ASP A 11 -20.58 0.99 25.41
C ASP A 11 -20.42 -0.54 25.35
N GLU A 12 -20.27 -1.09 24.14
CA GLU A 12 -19.98 -2.51 23.90
C GLU A 12 -18.49 -2.89 24.13
N GLY A 13 -17.68 -1.95 24.60
CA GLY A 13 -16.27 -2.20 24.92
C GLY A 13 -15.32 -2.27 23.75
N PHE A 14 -15.71 -1.70 22.59
CA PHE A 14 -14.81 -1.55 21.45
C PHE A 14 -13.91 -0.32 21.63
N LEU A 15 -12.60 -0.55 21.57
CA LEU A 15 -11.59 0.49 21.61
C LEU A 15 -11.30 1.03 20.21
N ARG A 16 -10.96 2.31 20.11
CA ARG A 16 -10.38 2.85 18.87
C ARG A 16 -8.99 2.29 18.71
N ASP A 17 -8.73 1.77 17.53
CA ASP A 17 -7.41 1.38 17.08
C ASP A 17 -6.92 2.37 16.01
N HIS A 18 -6.05 1.98 15.12
CA HIS A 18 -5.46 2.87 14.11
C HIS A 18 -6.50 3.67 13.32
N GLU A 19 -6.28 4.97 13.20
CA GLU A 19 -7.04 5.84 12.31
C GLU A 19 -6.32 5.94 10.97
N SER A 20 -7.05 5.70 9.90
CA SER A 20 -6.52 5.68 8.54
C SER A 20 -7.34 6.57 7.62
N CYS A 21 -6.73 7.03 6.55
CA CYS A 21 -7.44 7.68 5.46
C CYS A 21 -7.29 6.93 4.14
N VAL A 22 -8.29 7.04 3.29
CA VAL A 22 -8.22 6.68 1.88
C VAL A 22 -7.82 7.95 1.13
N MET A 23 -6.79 7.84 0.30
CA MET A 23 -6.35 8.90 -0.58
C MET A 23 -6.49 8.45 -2.03
N ALA A 24 -6.77 9.39 -2.93
CA ALA A 24 -6.88 9.11 -4.36
C ALA A 24 -6.26 10.24 -5.19
N MET A 25 -5.85 9.89 -6.42
CA MET A 25 -5.37 10.85 -7.41
C MET A 25 -5.81 10.44 -8.82
N PRO A 26 -6.14 11.39 -9.72
CA PRO A 26 -6.33 11.11 -11.13
C PRO A 26 -4.99 10.77 -11.79
N LEU A 27 -4.97 9.73 -12.62
CA LEU A 27 -3.76 9.35 -13.38
C LEU A 27 -3.56 10.18 -14.66
N ALA A 28 -4.54 11.00 -15.05
CA ALA A 28 -4.39 11.98 -16.11
C ALA A 28 -3.34 13.03 -15.69
N GLY A 29 -2.30 13.20 -16.49
CA GLY A 29 -1.22 14.15 -16.16
C GLY A 29 -0.14 13.63 -15.20
N PHE A 30 -0.27 12.41 -14.69
CA PHE A 30 0.82 11.80 -13.91
C PHE A 30 2.11 11.73 -14.71
N ASN A 31 3.20 12.30 -14.16
CA ASN A 31 4.53 12.23 -14.75
C ASN A 31 5.29 10.99 -14.26
N PRO A 32 5.67 10.05 -15.16
CA PRO A 32 6.36 8.83 -14.79
C PRO A 32 7.89 8.94 -14.67
N ASP A 33 8.46 10.14 -14.64
CA ASP A 33 9.92 10.34 -14.71
C ASP A 33 10.71 9.59 -13.63
N GLN A 34 10.11 9.39 -12.45
CA GLN A 34 10.71 8.62 -11.36
C GLN A 34 10.45 7.11 -11.46
N ALA A 35 9.63 6.68 -12.41
CA ALA A 35 9.27 5.28 -12.56
C ALA A 35 10.43 4.48 -13.16
N LEU A 36 10.73 3.35 -12.56
CA LEU A 36 11.70 2.41 -13.12
C LEU A 36 11.09 1.63 -14.30
N ASN A 37 11.95 1.25 -15.25
CA ASN A 37 11.57 0.35 -16.32
C ASN A 37 11.67 -1.11 -15.83
N GLN A 38 10.69 -1.51 -15.02
CA GLN A 38 10.61 -2.86 -14.48
C GLN A 38 9.46 -3.64 -15.10
N ILE A 39 9.70 -4.94 -15.30
CA ILE A 39 8.65 -5.91 -15.61
C ILE A 39 8.09 -6.41 -14.28
N PRO A 40 6.75 -6.48 -14.13
CA PRO A 40 6.15 -7.05 -12.94
C PRO A 40 6.65 -8.47 -12.66
N LEU A 41 6.94 -8.75 -11.41
CA LEU A 41 7.32 -10.08 -10.95
C LEU A 41 6.09 -11.01 -11.01
N LYS A 42 6.28 -12.22 -11.53
CA LYS A 42 5.23 -13.24 -11.58
C LYS A 42 5.29 -14.22 -10.41
N ASP A 43 6.44 -14.31 -9.77
CA ASP A 43 6.69 -15.20 -8.64
C ASP A 43 6.14 -14.55 -7.36
N ILE A 44 4.95 -14.99 -6.95
CA ILE A 44 4.25 -14.49 -5.77
C ILE A 44 5.05 -14.81 -4.50
N GLN A 45 5.65 -15.98 -4.39
CA GLN A 45 6.43 -16.38 -3.21
C GLN A 45 7.66 -15.49 -3.04
N ARG A 46 8.39 -15.23 -4.14
CA ARG A 46 9.53 -14.30 -4.12
C ARG A 46 9.12 -12.88 -3.73
N TYR A 47 7.97 -12.41 -4.23
CA TYR A 47 7.45 -11.10 -3.84
C TYR A 47 7.12 -11.05 -2.34
N ALA A 48 6.38 -12.04 -1.85
CA ALA A 48 5.97 -12.10 -0.44
C ALA A 48 7.19 -12.14 0.50
N GLN A 49 8.19 -12.94 0.16
CA GLN A 49 9.45 -12.99 0.91
C GLN A 49 10.19 -11.64 0.89
N ALA A 50 10.25 -10.97 -0.26
CA ALA A 50 10.85 -9.64 -0.38
C ALA A 50 10.08 -8.60 0.45
N SER A 51 8.74 -8.62 0.44
CA SER A 51 7.91 -7.71 1.23
C SER A 51 8.15 -7.86 2.73
N VAL A 52 8.14 -9.09 3.22
CA VAL A 52 8.42 -9.40 4.63
C VAL A 52 9.82 -8.92 5.04
N THR A 53 10.82 -9.15 4.19
CA THR A 53 12.20 -8.69 4.40
C THR A 53 12.28 -7.16 4.47
N VAL A 54 11.67 -6.46 3.51
CA VAL A 54 11.64 -4.98 3.44
C VAL A 54 10.98 -4.37 4.67
N ARG A 55 9.97 -5.03 5.23
CA ARG A 55 9.23 -4.57 6.41
C ARG A 55 9.85 -5.00 7.73
N GLY A 56 10.84 -5.89 7.71
CA GLY A 56 11.43 -6.46 8.92
C GLY A 56 10.45 -7.31 9.73
N GLN A 57 9.54 -7.99 9.05
CA GLN A 57 8.54 -8.88 9.66
C GLN A 57 9.08 -10.32 9.76
N GLU A 58 8.38 -11.16 10.51
CA GLU A 58 8.72 -12.58 10.65
C GLU A 58 8.47 -13.34 9.33
N GLU A 59 9.34 -14.28 9.00
CA GLU A 59 9.29 -15.06 7.74
C GLU A 59 7.94 -15.79 7.54
N GLY A 60 7.28 -16.24 8.61
CA GLY A 60 5.97 -16.89 8.55
C GLY A 60 4.87 -16.02 7.90
N ASN A 61 5.02 -14.71 7.89
CA ASN A 61 4.07 -13.80 7.26
C ASN A 61 4.11 -13.87 5.72
N ALA A 62 5.19 -14.37 5.13
CA ALA A 62 5.31 -14.49 3.68
C ALA A 62 4.29 -15.46 3.07
N GLU A 63 4.05 -16.61 3.72
CA GLU A 63 3.06 -17.59 3.24
C GLU A 63 1.64 -17.02 3.29
N ALA A 64 1.31 -16.28 4.36
CA ALA A 64 0.01 -15.63 4.51
C ALA A 64 -0.19 -14.55 3.42
N LEU A 65 0.82 -13.70 3.19
CA LEU A 65 0.79 -12.69 2.14
C LEU A 65 0.67 -13.32 0.75
N ALA A 66 1.45 -14.37 0.46
CA ALA A 66 1.38 -15.07 -0.81
C ALA A 66 -0.01 -15.67 -1.06
N SER A 67 -0.64 -16.25 -0.05
CA SER A 67 -2.00 -16.79 -0.13
C SER A 67 -3.04 -15.69 -0.43
N VAL A 68 -2.89 -14.51 0.17
CA VAL A 68 -3.75 -13.35 -0.11
C VAL A 68 -3.55 -12.90 -1.56
N ILE A 69 -2.31 -12.77 -2.03
CA ILE A 69 -2.03 -12.33 -3.41
C ILE A 69 -2.57 -13.33 -4.43
N ASP A 70 -2.41 -14.63 -4.19
CA ASP A 70 -2.92 -15.69 -5.08
C ASP A 70 -4.44 -15.67 -5.23
N SER A 71 -5.16 -15.13 -4.24
CA SER A 71 -6.62 -14.97 -4.28
C SER A 71 -7.10 -13.74 -5.05
N ILE A 72 -6.20 -12.84 -5.47
CA ILE A 72 -6.56 -11.62 -6.20
C ILE A 72 -6.94 -11.96 -7.64
N VAL A 73 -8.22 -11.82 -7.97
CA VAL A 73 -8.74 -12.09 -9.32
C VAL A 73 -8.46 -10.95 -10.32
N PRO A 74 -8.59 -9.66 -9.96
CA PRO A 74 -8.31 -8.57 -10.88
C PRO A 74 -6.85 -8.55 -11.35
N PRO A 75 -6.56 -7.98 -12.55
CA PRO A 75 -5.19 -7.77 -13.00
C PRO A 75 -4.36 -7.03 -11.95
N HIS A 76 -3.21 -7.59 -11.61
CA HIS A 76 -2.31 -7.00 -10.62
C HIS A 76 -0.85 -7.09 -11.05
N SER A 77 -0.02 -6.31 -10.40
CA SER A 77 1.43 -6.30 -10.61
C SER A 77 2.16 -6.25 -9.29
N LEU A 78 3.28 -6.94 -9.25
CA LEU A 78 4.17 -7.04 -8.10
C LEU A 78 5.53 -6.48 -8.52
N PHE A 79 6.05 -5.50 -7.78
CA PHE A 79 7.35 -4.92 -8.05
C PHE A 79 8.26 -5.03 -6.82
N VAL A 80 9.48 -5.47 -7.04
CA VAL A 80 10.54 -5.53 -6.04
C VAL A 80 11.74 -4.79 -6.59
N HIS A 81 12.19 -3.76 -5.88
CA HIS A 81 13.48 -3.14 -6.14
C HIS A 81 14.53 -3.81 -5.29
N GLU A 82 15.67 -4.11 -5.89
CA GLU A 82 16.79 -4.76 -5.22
C GLU A 82 18.07 -3.94 -5.41
N ASP A 83 18.93 -3.95 -4.42
CA ASP A 83 20.31 -3.50 -4.49
C ASP A 83 21.29 -4.66 -4.22
N ALA A 84 22.56 -4.37 -4.03
CA ALA A 84 23.58 -5.40 -3.75
C ALA A 84 23.34 -6.16 -2.44
N SER A 85 22.52 -5.61 -1.53
CA SER A 85 22.17 -6.22 -0.23
C SER A 85 20.80 -6.91 -0.23
N GLY A 86 20.09 -6.92 -1.37
CA GLY A 86 18.81 -7.58 -1.52
C GLY A 86 17.62 -6.62 -1.71
N PRO A 87 16.39 -7.03 -1.35
CA PRO A 87 15.19 -6.22 -1.54
C PRO A 87 15.27 -4.88 -0.78
N VAL A 88 14.99 -3.78 -1.48
CA VAL A 88 15.03 -2.40 -0.95
C VAL A 88 13.63 -1.84 -0.79
N SER A 89 12.78 -2.03 -1.79
CA SER A 89 11.39 -1.60 -1.73
C SER A 89 10.48 -2.54 -2.52
N THR A 90 9.24 -2.61 -2.07
CA THR A 90 8.17 -3.40 -2.69
C THR A 90 6.94 -2.54 -2.92
N VAL A 91 6.14 -2.88 -3.92
CA VAL A 91 4.82 -2.33 -4.14
C VAL A 91 3.97 -3.32 -4.93
N MET A 92 2.70 -3.42 -4.57
CA MET A 92 1.68 -4.13 -5.33
C MET A 92 0.68 -3.12 -5.89
N CYS A 93 0.24 -3.34 -7.11
CA CYS A 93 -0.83 -2.58 -7.71
C CYS A 93 -1.90 -3.52 -8.26
N VAL A 94 -3.17 -3.28 -7.91
CA VAL A 94 -4.32 -4.05 -8.37
C VAL A 94 -5.23 -3.12 -9.17
N ARG A 95 -5.55 -3.49 -10.42
CA ARG A 95 -6.46 -2.71 -11.25
C ARG A 95 -7.84 -3.36 -11.27
N ASP A 96 -8.87 -2.61 -10.90
CA ASP A 96 -10.28 -3.01 -11.02
C ASP A 96 -11.07 -1.90 -11.73
N GLY A 97 -11.50 -2.20 -12.95
CA GLY A 97 -12.15 -1.19 -13.81
C GLY A 97 -11.25 0.02 -14.05
N ASP A 98 -11.74 1.20 -13.72
CA ASP A 98 -11.04 2.48 -13.84
C ASP A 98 -10.18 2.82 -12.62
N LEU A 99 -10.19 1.98 -11.59
CA LEU A 99 -9.46 2.18 -10.34
C LEU A 99 -8.20 1.32 -10.29
N ALA A 100 -7.16 1.86 -9.67
CA ALA A 100 -5.96 1.12 -9.31
C ALA A 100 -5.64 1.30 -7.82
N GLY A 101 -5.68 0.23 -7.06
CA GLY A 101 -5.25 0.20 -5.66
C GLY A 101 -3.74 0.04 -5.55
N ILE A 102 -3.09 0.94 -4.83
CA ILE A 102 -1.67 0.84 -4.46
C ILE A 102 -1.61 0.21 -3.09
N LEU A 103 -1.00 -0.95 -3.01
CA LEU A 103 -0.98 -1.81 -1.83
C LEU A 103 0.47 -2.21 -1.52
N ASP A 104 0.72 -2.56 -0.28
CA ASP A 104 1.99 -3.14 0.18
C ASP A 104 3.24 -2.33 -0.22
N LEU A 105 3.12 -0.98 -0.31
CA LEU A 105 4.27 -0.12 -0.52
C LEU A 105 5.14 -0.11 0.74
N GLY A 106 6.38 -0.56 0.60
CA GLY A 106 7.37 -0.62 1.68
C GLY A 106 8.75 -0.19 1.22
N THR A 107 9.55 0.32 2.16
CA THR A 107 10.98 0.60 1.95
C THR A 107 11.75 0.14 3.19
N ARG A 108 12.81 -0.65 2.96
CA ARG A 108 13.70 -1.18 4.01
C ARG A 108 14.23 -0.03 4.88
N ALA A 109 14.27 -0.23 6.19
CA ALA A 109 14.51 0.83 7.16
C ALA A 109 15.82 1.61 6.91
N ASP A 110 16.89 0.91 6.57
CA ASP A 110 18.21 1.48 6.28
C ASP A 110 18.32 2.18 4.91
N ALA A 111 17.35 1.93 4.02
CA ALA A 111 17.27 2.51 2.67
C ALA A 111 16.20 3.62 2.56
N ARG A 112 15.59 4.04 3.67
CA ARG A 112 14.61 5.13 3.67
C ARG A 112 15.28 6.47 3.32
N ARG A 113 14.46 7.44 2.86
CA ARG A 113 14.86 8.81 2.48
C ARG A 113 15.86 8.88 1.32
N GLN A 114 15.99 7.80 0.53
CA GLN A 114 16.86 7.70 -0.65
C GLN A 114 16.06 7.63 -1.97
N GLY A 115 14.74 7.90 -1.93
CA GLY A 115 13.88 7.93 -3.12
C GLY A 115 13.29 6.57 -3.54
N HIS A 116 13.66 5.47 -2.90
CA HIS A 116 13.18 4.13 -3.30
C HIS A 116 11.67 3.98 -3.23
N GLY A 117 11.02 4.51 -2.19
CA GLY A 117 9.55 4.50 -2.07
C GLY A 117 8.87 5.32 -3.17
N ALA A 118 9.44 6.47 -3.54
CA ALA A 118 8.93 7.30 -4.62
C ALA A 118 9.05 6.58 -5.98
N SER A 119 10.20 5.97 -6.26
CA SER A 119 10.40 5.20 -7.50
C SER A 119 9.48 3.98 -7.59
N ALA A 120 9.25 3.27 -6.48
CA ALA A 120 8.32 2.14 -6.42
C ALA A 120 6.88 2.61 -6.69
N LEU A 121 6.43 3.67 -6.03
CA LEU A 121 5.10 4.26 -6.25
C LEU A 121 4.93 4.70 -7.70
N ALA A 122 5.89 5.44 -8.25
CA ALA A 122 5.86 5.88 -9.65
C ALA A 122 5.78 4.71 -10.63
N THR A 123 6.50 3.60 -10.34
CA THR A 123 6.49 2.39 -11.16
C THR A 123 5.11 1.74 -11.17
N ALA A 124 4.47 1.61 -10.01
CA ALA A 124 3.11 1.08 -9.87
C ALA A 124 2.08 1.96 -10.58
N LEU A 125 2.16 3.30 -10.42
CA LEU A 125 1.26 4.25 -11.08
C LEU A 125 1.42 4.24 -12.60
N LYS A 126 2.65 4.12 -13.11
CA LYS A 126 2.93 3.96 -14.54
C LYS A 126 2.29 2.69 -15.09
N TRP A 127 2.43 1.58 -14.39
CA TRP A 127 1.77 0.34 -14.76
C TRP A 127 0.24 0.50 -14.76
N ALA A 128 -0.34 1.04 -13.70
CA ALA A 128 -1.78 1.27 -13.58
C ALA A 128 -2.34 2.06 -14.77
N ARG A 129 -1.69 3.19 -15.10
CA ARG A 129 -2.07 4.01 -16.25
C ARG A 129 -1.96 3.25 -17.58
N ASN A 130 -0.90 2.48 -17.78
CA ASN A 130 -0.72 1.67 -18.98
C ASN A 130 -1.75 0.54 -19.10
N GLN A 131 -2.31 0.08 -17.99
CA GLN A 131 -3.43 -0.87 -17.94
C GLN A 131 -4.79 -0.19 -18.14
N GLY A 132 -4.85 1.14 -18.27
CA GLY A 132 -6.07 1.89 -18.53
C GLY A 132 -6.82 2.34 -17.26
N ALA A 133 -6.22 2.28 -16.08
CA ALA A 133 -6.80 2.90 -14.89
C ALA A 133 -6.82 4.42 -15.04
N LEU A 134 -7.87 5.06 -14.56
CA LEU A 134 -8.05 6.51 -14.57
C LEU A 134 -7.73 7.15 -13.22
N THR A 135 -7.91 6.41 -12.12
CA THR A 135 -7.70 6.89 -10.75
C THR A 135 -6.89 5.88 -9.96
N ALA A 136 -5.85 6.33 -9.29
CA ALA A 136 -5.15 5.54 -8.27
C ALA A 136 -5.68 5.88 -6.89
N TRP A 137 -5.75 4.88 -6.00
CA TRP A 137 -6.13 5.05 -4.61
C TRP A 137 -5.24 4.21 -3.69
N LEU A 138 -5.16 4.60 -2.44
CA LEU A 138 -4.43 3.89 -1.40
C LEU A 138 -5.04 4.14 -0.03
N GLN A 139 -4.58 3.36 0.95
CA GLN A 139 -4.89 3.54 2.37
C GLN A 139 -3.61 3.82 3.13
N VAL A 140 -3.67 4.72 4.10
CA VAL A 140 -2.53 5.08 4.94
C VAL A 140 -2.98 5.43 6.34
N GLU A 141 -2.22 4.99 7.34
CA GLU A 141 -2.40 5.38 8.74
C GLU A 141 -2.05 6.85 8.93
N LEU A 142 -2.86 7.57 9.72
CA LEU A 142 -2.70 9.01 9.90
C LEU A 142 -1.46 9.41 10.71
N ASP A 143 -0.85 8.47 11.42
CA ASP A 143 0.41 8.67 12.15
C ASP A 143 1.66 8.40 11.29
N SER A 144 1.47 7.98 10.03
CA SER A 144 2.57 7.76 9.08
C SER A 144 2.92 9.03 8.30
N ASP A 145 3.44 10.07 8.99
CA ASP A 145 3.82 11.34 8.38
C ASP A 145 4.69 11.20 7.11
N PRO A 146 5.74 10.33 7.07
CA PRO A 146 6.55 10.19 5.88
C PRO A 146 5.80 9.63 4.66
N ALA A 147 4.85 8.73 4.88
CA ALA A 147 4.03 8.16 3.81
C ALA A 147 3.00 9.20 3.32
N LEU A 148 2.35 9.90 4.24
CA LEU A 148 1.42 10.98 3.90
C LEU A 148 2.09 12.08 3.08
N ALA A 149 3.32 12.48 3.45
CA ALA A 149 4.09 13.46 2.69
C ALA A 149 4.38 12.95 1.27
N LEU A 150 4.88 11.71 1.14
CA LEU A 150 5.14 11.09 -0.15
C LEU A 150 3.88 11.09 -1.04
N TYR A 151 2.74 10.66 -0.51
CA TYR A 151 1.51 10.57 -1.31
C TYR A 151 1.01 11.94 -1.74
N ARG A 152 1.06 12.95 -0.87
CA ARG A 152 0.70 14.34 -1.22
C ARG A 152 1.62 14.92 -2.29
N ASP A 153 2.93 14.63 -2.24
CA ASP A 153 3.90 15.06 -3.26
C ASP A 153 3.58 14.45 -4.64
N PHE A 154 2.96 13.27 -4.67
CA PHE A 154 2.46 12.64 -5.91
C PHE A 154 1.12 13.17 -6.38
N GLY A 155 0.42 13.98 -5.56
CA GLY A 155 -0.89 14.54 -5.89
C GLY A 155 -2.06 13.71 -5.38
N PHE A 156 -1.85 12.78 -4.45
CA PHE A 156 -2.95 12.12 -3.75
C PHE A 156 -3.62 13.08 -2.78
N GLU A 157 -4.93 13.10 -2.81
CA GLU A 157 -5.79 13.88 -1.91
C GLU A 157 -6.61 12.94 -1.02
N GLU A 158 -6.89 13.37 0.20
CA GLU A 158 -7.72 12.63 1.15
C GLU A 158 -9.17 12.60 0.65
N VAL A 159 -9.76 11.41 0.58
CA VAL A 159 -11.16 11.21 0.20
C VAL A 159 -12.04 11.03 1.44
N TYR A 160 -11.65 10.15 2.34
CA TYR A 160 -12.34 9.95 3.63
C TYR A 160 -11.41 9.29 4.64
N ARG A 161 -11.83 9.35 5.92
CA ARG A 161 -11.17 8.68 7.05
C ARG A 161 -12.03 7.59 7.60
N TYR A 162 -11.36 6.60 8.18
CA TYR A 162 -12.01 5.53 8.94
C TYR A 162 -11.12 5.12 10.12
N VAL A 163 -11.72 4.43 11.07
CA VAL A 163 -11.03 3.94 12.26
C VAL A 163 -11.39 2.47 12.47
N TYR A 164 -10.39 1.67 12.78
CA TYR A 164 -10.63 0.31 13.24
C TYR A 164 -11.15 0.33 14.69
N ARG A 165 -12.06 -0.59 14.97
CA ARG A 165 -12.57 -0.83 16.31
C ARG A 165 -12.24 -2.26 16.70
N ILE A 166 -11.48 -2.44 17.78
CA ILE A 166 -11.11 -3.76 18.30
C ILE A 166 -11.83 -4.00 19.62
N ARG A 167 -12.35 -5.19 19.81
CA ARG A 167 -12.89 -5.60 21.10
C ARG A 167 -11.72 -5.96 22.00
N ALA A 168 -11.63 -5.34 23.17
CA ALA A 168 -10.63 -5.74 24.16
C ALA A 168 -10.81 -7.23 24.47
N SER A 169 -9.78 -8.04 24.22
CA SER A 169 -9.81 -9.45 24.62
C SER A 169 -10.02 -9.51 26.13
N ALA A 170 -11.05 -10.23 26.57
CA ALA A 170 -11.19 -10.55 27.98
C ALA A 170 -9.92 -11.29 28.42
N LYS A 171 -9.21 -10.73 29.41
CA LYS A 171 -8.07 -11.38 30.05
C LYS A 171 -8.51 -12.61 30.81
#